data_052a0dfedd8959eabfcb7aaf8bde00c0
#
_entry.id   052a0dfedd8959eabfcb7aaf8bde00c0
#
_cell.length_a   1.000
_cell.length_b   1.000
_cell.length_c   1.000
_cell.angle_alpha   90.00
_cell.angle_beta   90.00
_cell.angle_gamma   90.00
#
_symmetry.space_group_name_H-M   'P 1'
#
loop_
_entity.id
_entity.type
_entity.pdbx_description
1 polymer ?
#
loop_
_entity_poly.entity_id
_entity_poly.type
_entity_poly.pdbx_seq_one_letter_code
_entity_poly.pdbx_strand_id
1 'polypeptide(L)'
;MNTTFALGNGLKVIDLTKPLDPKTESRRCHLIRYNTGGPIPDFHTAMDLTSHLGTHCECPYHHDDNWPSVAELPLTTFMGRAIYVDFKDTLPHRKHISAADLDKATEGWVKEGDILIIDSSYKLAPFTPDTNTDKDQRLLVNGETAQWCVDHKIKCVGFGDGVSIENCNEDVKPFHDICICLLYTSPSP
;
A
#
# COMPACT_ATOMS: atom_id res chain seq x y z
N MET A 1 15.82 9.38 0.97
CA MET A 1 15.78 10.20 2.19
C MET A 1 14.36 10.73 2.32
N ASN A 2 13.68 10.47 3.43
CA ASN A 2 12.36 11.03 3.66
C ASN A 2 12.50 12.52 3.91
N THR A 3 11.77 13.34 3.16
CA THR A 3 11.77 14.79 3.34
C THR A 3 10.72 15.16 4.37
N THR A 4 11.12 15.92 5.39
CA THR A 4 10.21 16.38 6.45
C THR A 4 10.01 17.88 6.31
N PHE A 5 8.74 18.29 6.28
CA PHE A 5 8.32 19.69 6.20
C PHE A 5 7.58 20.09 7.48
N ALA A 6 7.89 21.23 8.02
CA ALA A 6 7.10 21.84 9.10
C ALA A 6 6.00 22.73 8.52
N LEU A 7 4.78 22.55 8.98
CA LEU A 7 3.66 23.43 8.67
C LEU A 7 3.53 24.50 9.78
N GLY A 8 3.08 25.69 9.43
CA GLY A 8 2.97 26.83 10.36
C GLY A 8 2.03 26.64 11.56
N ASN A 9 1.25 25.55 11.57
CA ASN A 9 0.33 25.17 12.67
C ASN A 9 0.92 24.14 13.63
N GLY A 10 2.24 23.90 13.58
CA GLY A 10 2.94 22.91 14.42
C GLY A 10 2.89 21.47 13.89
N LEU A 11 2.18 21.21 12.79
CA LEU A 11 2.18 19.91 12.13
C LEU A 11 3.48 19.70 11.35
N LYS A 12 3.83 18.43 11.18
CA LYS A 12 4.92 17.99 10.31
C LYS A 12 4.36 17.11 9.19
N VAL A 13 4.84 17.31 7.98
CA VAL A 13 4.61 16.40 6.86
C VAL A 13 5.87 15.59 6.66
N ILE A 14 5.74 14.28 6.60
CA ILE A 14 6.81 13.35 6.28
C ILE A 14 6.45 12.71 4.95
N ASP A 15 7.27 12.96 3.94
CA ASP A 15 7.12 12.33 2.63
C ASP A 15 7.66 10.90 2.70
N LEU A 16 6.76 9.94 2.55
CA LEU A 16 7.06 8.50 2.53
C LEU A 16 7.09 7.94 1.10
N THR A 17 6.97 8.81 0.08
CA THR A 17 6.97 8.39 -1.32
C THR A 17 8.29 7.69 -1.68
N LYS A 18 8.19 6.50 -2.22
CA LYS A 18 9.33 5.73 -2.72
C LYS A 18 9.77 6.31 -4.07
N PRO A 19 11.04 6.71 -4.23
CA PRO A 19 11.55 7.12 -5.54
C PRO A 19 11.44 5.99 -6.55
N LEU A 20 11.02 6.32 -7.77
CA LEU A 20 11.02 5.40 -8.91
C LEU A 20 12.23 5.71 -9.81
N ASP A 21 13.03 4.70 -10.09
CA ASP A 21 14.09 4.75 -11.06
C ASP A 21 13.85 3.69 -12.15
N PRO A 22 13.52 4.10 -13.39
CA PRO A 22 13.28 3.16 -14.50
C PRO A 22 14.44 2.19 -14.77
N LYS A 23 15.64 2.50 -14.31
CA LYS A 23 16.82 1.63 -14.51
C LYS A 23 16.89 0.48 -13.50
N THR A 24 16.28 0.66 -12.34
CA THR A 24 16.33 -0.32 -11.24
C THR A 24 14.98 -0.93 -10.95
N GLU A 25 13.90 -0.39 -11.55
CA GLU A 25 12.56 -0.91 -11.35
C GLU A 25 12.38 -2.25 -12.09
N SER A 26 11.89 -3.24 -11.38
CA SER A 26 11.68 -4.59 -11.93
C SER A 26 10.39 -4.73 -12.73
N ARG A 27 9.43 -3.86 -12.49
CA ARG A 27 8.14 -3.81 -13.18
C ARG A 27 8.20 -2.80 -14.33
N ARG A 28 7.22 -2.84 -15.23
CA ARG A 28 7.13 -1.94 -16.39
C ARG A 28 7.13 -0.47 -15.97
N CYS A 29 8.25 0.21 -16.25
CA CYS A 29 8.49 1.60 -15.90
C CYS A 29 9.36 2.25 -16.97
N HIS A 30 8.75 2.80 -18.03
CA HIS A 30 9.47 3.45 -19.12
C HIS A 30 9.13 4.94 -19.17
N LEU A 31 10.16 5.77 -19.10
CA LEU A 31 10.07 7.22 -19.22
C LEU A 31 10.87 7.66 -20.44
N ILE A 32 10.19 8.22 -21.43
CA ILE A 32 10.82 8.70 -22.68
C ILE A 32 10.66 10.21 -22.74
N ARG A 33 11.76 10.93 -22.55
CA ARG A 33 11.79 12.38 -22.71
C ARG A 33 12.08 12.73 -24.16
N TYR A 34 11.26 13.60 -24.75
CA TYR A 34 11.44 14.06 -26.13
C TYR A 34 11.15 15.56 -26.25
N ASN A 35 11.73 16.17 -27.28
CA ASN A 35 11.47 17.55 -27.66
C ASN A 35 10.30 17.59 -28.65
N THR A 36 9.36 18.51 -28.48
CA THR A 36 8.21 18.69 -29.36
C THR A 36 8.54 19.28 -30.72
N GLY A 37 9.79 19.75 -30.94
CA GLY A 37 10.27 20.27 -32.24
C GLY A 37 9.88 21.71 -32.54
N GLY A 38 9.35 22.45 -31.57
CA GLY A 38 9.04 23.87 -31.71
C GLY A 38 10.27 24.79 -31.73
N PRO A 39 10.11 26.08 -32.06
CA PRO A 39 11.22 27.07 -32.07
C PRO A 39 11.77 27.37 -30.68
N ILE A 40 11.00 27.11 -29.64
CA ILE A 40 11.41 27.16 -28.24
C ILE A 40 11.50 25.71 -27.73
N PRO A 41 12.62 25.31 -27.11
CA PRO A 41 12.77 23.98 -26.56
C PRO A 41 11.65 23.68 -25.54
N ASP A 42 10.80 22.73 -25.89
CA ASP A 42 9.72 22.22 -25.05
C ASP A 42 9.86 20.71 -24.93
N PHE A 43 10.05 20.22 -23.71
CA PHE A 43 10.31 18.82 -23.44
C PHE A 43 9.13 18.16 -22.74
N HIS A 44 8.61 17.13 -23.35
CA HIS A 44 7.60 16.25 -22.76
C HIS A 44 8.21 14.93 -22.32
N THR A 45 7.49 14.24 -21.45
CA THR A 45 7.83 12.88 -21.05
C THR A 45 6.64 11.97 -21.33
N ALA A 46 6.81 11.03 -22.24
CA ALA A 46 5.89 9.92 -22.38
C ALA A 46 6.15 8.90 -21.27
N MET A 47 5.10 8.40 -20.66
CA MET A 47 5.15 7.43 -19.57
C MET A 47 4.43 6.15 -19.97
N ASP A 48 5.10 5.02 -19.81
CA ASP A 48 4.54 3.69 -19.98
C ASP A 48 4.80 2.90 -18.71
N LEU A 49 3.79 2.84 -17.85
CA LEU A 49 3.89 2.38 -16.46
C LEU A 49 2.82 1.33 -16.18
N THR A 50 3.14 0.37 -15.32
CA THR A 50 2.10 -0.39 -14.61
C THR A 50 1.61 0.42 -13.40
N SER A 51 0.38 0.18 -12.96
CA SER A 51 -0.19 0.83 -11.77
C SER A 51 0.50 0.40 -10.46
N HIS A 52 1.10 -0.79 -10.43
CA HIS A 52 1.75 -1.35 -9.24
C HIS A 52 3.22 -0.95 -9.16
N LEU A 53 3.48 0.35 -9.02
CA LEU A 53 4.83 0.90 -8.92
C LEU A 53 4.97 1.79 -7.68
N GLY A 54 6.06 1.60 -6.96
CA GLY A 54 6.44 2.45 -5.83
C GLY A 54 5.34 2.59 -4.78
N THR A 55 5.17 3.80 -4.27
CA THR A 55 4.07 4.12 -3.35
C THR A 55 2.82 4.43 -4.16
N HIS A 56 1.82 3.57 -4.09
CA HIS A 56 0.59 3.67 -4.86
C HIS A 56 -0.64 3.26 -4.04
N CYS A 57 -1.81 3.57 -4.54
CA CYS A 57 -3.09 3.15 -3.99
C CYS A 57 -3.77 2.16 -4.93
N GLU A 58 -4.38 1.15 -4.36
CA GLU A 58 -5.32 0.26 -5.04
C GLU A 58 -6.74 0.60 -4.60
N CYS A 59 -7.69 0.42 -5.48
CA CYS A 59 -9.11 0.71 -5.25
C CYS A 59 -9.97 -0.46 -5.75
N PRO A 60 -11.26 -0.50 -5.47
CA PRO A 60 -12.15 -1.59 -5.88
C PRO A 60 -12.09 -1.92 -7.37
N TYR A 61 -11.92 -0.94 -8.24
CA TYR A 61 -11.75 -1.11 -9.70
C TYR A 61 -10.60 -2.05 -10.07
N HIS A 62 -9.57 -2.17 -9.22
CA HIS A 62 -8.48 -3.11 -9.44
C HIS A 62 -8.95 -4.57 -9.45
N HIS A 63 -10.06 -4.87 -8.77
CA HIS A 63 -10.60 -6.22 -8.61
C HIS A 63 -11.80 -6.49 -9.54
N ASP A 64 -12.64 -5.49 -9.80
CA ASP A 64 -13.81 -5.60 -10.68
C ASP A 64 -14.04 -4.28 -11.43
N ASP A 65 -14.18 -4.36 -12.76
CA ASP A 65 -14.37 -3.21 -13.65
C ASP A 65 -15.68 -2.42 -13.37
N ASN A 66 -16.63 -3.00 -12.65
CA ASN A 66 -17.88 -2.34 -12.27
C ASN A 66 -17.79 -1.58 -10.94
N TRP A 67 -16.64 -1.63 -10.26
CA TRP A 67 -16.46 -0.99 -8.97
C TRP A 67 -15.73 0.34 -9.06
N PRO A 68 -15.82 1.20 -8.02
CA PRO A 68 -15.25 2.55 -8.08
C PRO A 68 -13.75 2.57 -8.32
N SER A 69 -13.33 3.40 -9.26
CA SER A 69 -11.93 3.75 -9.49
C SER A 69 -11.44 4.74 -8.44
N VAL A 70 -10.13 4.95 -8.36
CA VAL A 70 -9.55 5.92 -7.42
C VAL A 70 -10.05 7.36 -7.66
N ALA A 71 -10.43 7.69 -8.90
CA ALA A 71 -10.96 8.99 -9.27
C ALA A 71 -12.40 9.23 -8.75
N GLU A 72 -13.13 8.17 -8.42
CA GLU A 72 -14.50 8.22 -7.91
C GLU A 72 -14.53 8.16 -6.38
N LEU A 73 -13.42 7.83 -5.74
CA LEU A 73 -13.34 7.80 -4.29
C LEU A 73 -13.09 9.22 -3.74
N PRO A 74 -13.79 9.62 -2.66
CA PRO A 74 -13.54 10.91 -2.03
C PRO A 74 -12.14 10.94 -1.40
N LEU A 75 -11.47 12.08 -1.44
CA LEU A 75 -10.14 12.25 -0.82
C LEU A 75 -10.12 11.89 0.67
N THR A 76 -11.24 12.02 1.35
CA THR A 76 -11.40 11.64 2.76
C THR A 76 -11.18 10.15 3.01
N THR A 77 -11.27 9.31 1.99
CA THR A 77 -10.88 7.90 2.06
C THR A 77 -9.40 7.75 2.44
N PHE A 78 -8.55 8.60 1.87
CA PHE A 78 -7.10 8.55 2.02
C PHE A 78 -6.57 9.50 3.11
N MET A 79 -7.44 10.22 3.80
CA MET A 79 -7.06 11.22 4.79
C MET A 79 -7.79 10.98 6.11
N GLY A 80 -7.07 11.06 7.22
CA GLY A 80 -7.69 10.94 8.53
C GLY A 80 -6.70 10.51 9.60
N ARG A 81 -7.27 10.09 10.73
CA ARG A 81 -6.49 9.49 11.80
C ARG A 81 -5.94 8.15 11.32
N ALA A 82 -4.66 7.92 11.56
CA ALA A 82 -4.02 6.65 11.22
C ALA A 82 -3.44 6.00 12.48
N ILE A 83 -3.48 4.66 12.50
CA ILE A 83 -2.75 3.82 13.46
C ILE A 83 -1.63 3.16 12.67
N TYR A 84 -0.41 3.35 13.12
CA TYR A 84 0.77 2.69 12.57
C TYR A 84 1.19 1.55 13.47
N VAL A 85 1.13 0.33 12.95
CA VAL A 85 1.55 -0.90 13.61
C VAL A 85 2.87 -1.34 12.99
N ASP A 86 3.94 -1.25 13.74
CA ASP A 86 5.24 -1.77 13.36
C ASP A 86 5.55 -3.02 14.19
N PHE A 87 5.40 -4.18 13.60
CA PHE A 87 5.72 -5.45 14.25
C PHE A 87 7.21 -5.65 14.47
N LYS A 88 8.07 -4.83 13.80
CA LYS A 88 9.53 -5.03 13.83
C LYS A 88 9.87 -6.49 13.51
N ASP A 89 10.59 -7.14 14.41
CA ASP A 89 10.98 -8.55 14.38
C ASP A 89 10.27 -9.40 15.46
N THR A 90 9.16 -8.90 15.99
CA THR A 90 8.43 -9.57 17.09
C THR A 90 7.67 -10.81 16.66
N LEU A 91 7.34 -10.90 15.36
CA LEU A 91 6.72 -12.08 14.77
C LEU A 91 7.75 -12.86 13.94
N PRO A 92 7.64 -14.21 13.85
CA PRO A 92 8.52 -14.98 12.98
C PRO A 92 8.41 -14.60 11.52
N HIS A 93 9.50 -14.81 10.76
CA HIS A 93 9.49 -14.65 9.31
C HIS A 93 8.34 -15.40 8.65
N ARG A 94 7.73 -14.80 7.63
CA ARG A 94 6.63 -15.35 6.84
C ARG A 94 5.39 -15.76 7.66
N LYS A 95 5.26 -15.25 8.86
CA LYS A 95 4.05 -15.46 9.65
C LYS A 95 2.90 -14.64 9.05
N HIS A 96 1.73 -15.24 8.95
CA HIS A 96 0.48 -14.51 8.73
C HIS A 96 0.14 -13.69 9.98
N ILE A 97 -0.17 -12.42 9.76
CA ILE A 97 -0.62 -11.52 10.82
C ILE A 97 -2.06 -11.88 11.15
N SER A 98 -2.26 -12.48 12.31
CA SER A 98 -3.59 -12.88 12.78
C SER A 98 -4.38 -11.72 13.38
N ALA A 99 -5.69 -11.90 13.51
CA ALA A 99 -6.56 -10.98 14.26
C ALA A 99 -6.03 -10.73 15.68
N ALA A 100 -5.59 -11.77 16.37
CA ALA A 100 -5.02 -11.64 17.72
C ALA A 100 -3.71 -10.84 17.76
N ASP A 101 -2.87 -10.93 16.72
CA ASP A 101 -1.66 -10.11 16.62
C ASP A 101 -2.04 -8.63 16.46
N LEU A 102 -3.07 -8.32 15.67
CA LEU A 102 -3.57 -6.96 15.48
C LEU A 102 -4.23 -6.40 16.73
N ASP A 103 -5.09 -7.18 17.41
CA ASP A 103 -5.71 -6.79 18.68
C ASP A 103 -4.64 -6.41 19.71
N LYS A 104 -3.62 -7.25 19.84
CA LYS A 104 -2.50 -6.99 20.75
C LYS A 104 -1.70 -5.76 20.36
N ALA A 105 -1.43 -5.56 19.05
CA ALA A 105 -0.62 -4.45 18.58
C ALA A 105 -1.34 -3.10 18.63
N THR A 106 -2.66 -3.11 18.52
CA THR A 106 -3.47 -1.89 18.53
C THR A 106 -4.00 -1.51 19.92
N GLU A 107 -3.97 -2.43 20.89
CA GLU A 107 -4.36 -2.20 22.29
C GLU A 107 -5.72 -1.48 22.45
N GLY A 108 -6.66 -1.70 21.54
CA GLY A 108 -7.96 -1.04 21.55
C GLY A 108 -7.96 0.44 21.12
N TRP A 109 -6.90 0.92 20.50
CA TRP A 109 -6.80 2.29 20.01
C TRP A 109 -7.55 2.53 18.70
N VAL A 110 -7.91 1.46 17.99
CA VAL A 110 -8.64 1.52 16.72
C VAL A 110 -10.04 2.09 16.93
N LYS A 111 -10.42 2.96 16.00
CA LYS A 111 -11.77 3.55 15.92
C LYS A 111 -12.31 3.39 14.51
N GLU A 112 -13.63 3.33 14.41
CA GLU A 112 -14.31 3.38 13.13
C GLU A 112 -13.82 4.54 12.27
N GLY A 113 -13.51 4.29 11.00
CA GLY A 113 -13.02 5.26 10.04
C GLY A 113 -11.51 5.56 10.15
N ASP A 114 -10.76 4.83 10.96
CA ASP A 114 -9.30 4.96 10.98
C ASP A 114 -8.66 4.40 9.70
N ILE A 115 -7.43 4.83 9.47
CA ILE A 115 -6.50 4.25 8.51
C ILE A 115 -5.57 3.34 9.30
N LEU A 116 -5.38 2.09 8.86
CA LEU A 116 -4.42 1.18 9.46
C LEU A 116 -3.19 1.06 8.56
N ILE A 117 -2.01 1.30 9.10
CA ILE A 117 -0.74 1.09 8.38
C ILE A 117 0.04 0.02 9.11
N ILE A 118 0.41 -1.04 8.41
CA ILE A 118 1.11 -2.20 8.95
C ILE A 118 2.49 -2.30 8.32
N ASP A 119 3.52 -2.50 9.13
CA ASP A 119 4.89 -2.70 8.67
C ASP A 119 5.65 -3.67 9.58
N SER A 120 6.85 -4.04 9.17
CA SER A 120 7.81 -4.81 9.96
C SER A 120 9.25 -4.46 9.59
N SER A 121 10.21 -4.99 10.33
CA SER A 121 11.64 -4.84 10.01
C SER A 121 12.10 -5.72 8.85
N TYR A 122 11.29 -6.69 8.44
CA TYR A 122 11.65 -7.60 7.37
C TYR A 122 11.63 -6.90 6.02
N LYS A 123 12.45 -7.39 5.09
CA LYS A 123 12.56 -6.81 3.75
C LYS A 123 12.50 -7.91 2.70
N LEU A 124 11.94 -7.59 1.57
CA LEU A 124 12.16 -8.35 0.37
C LEU A 124 13.59 -8.07 -0.12
N ALA A 125 14.34 -9.13 -0.41
CA ALA A 125 15.61 -8.97 -1.09
C ALA A 125 15.40 -8.23 -2.42
N PRO A 126 16.37 -7.40 -2.87
CA PRO A 126 16.28 -6.76 -4.17
C PRO A 126 15.93 -7.78 -5.25
N PHE A 127 14.96 -7.44 -6.09
CA PHE A 127 14.57 -8.32 -7.20
C PHE A 127 15.75 -8.50 -8.15
N THR A 128 16.12 -9.74 -8.38
CA THR A 128 17.06 -10.14 -9.44
C THR A 128 16.41 -11.27 -10.22
N PRO A 129 16.83 -11.53 -11.48
CA PRO A 129 16.29 -12.66 -12.25
C PRO A 129 16.36 -14.01 -11.53
N ASP A 130 17.31 -14.13 -10.61
CA ASP A 130 17.56 -15.33 -9.80
C ASP A 130 16.93 -15.23 -8.39
N THR A 131 16.12 -14.20 -8.12
CA THR A 131 15.50 -14.05 -6.80
C THR A 131 14.44 -15.12 -6.63
N ASN A 132 14.72 -16.06 -5.75
CA ASN A 132 13.75 -17.05 -5.31
C ASN A 132 12.81 -16.41 -4.30
N THR A 133 11.50 -16.61 -4.48
CA THR A 133 10.46 -16.18 -3.52
C THR A 133 10.67 -16.77 -2.13
N ASP A 134 11.37 -17.91 -2.03
CA ASP A 134 11.75 -18.53 -0.75
C ASP A 134 12.63 -17.62 0.14
N LYS A 135 13.23 -16.56 -0.44
CA LYS A 135 14.01 -15.57 0.31
C LYS A 135 13.17 -14.41 0.83
N ASP A 136 11.91 -14.35 0.49
CA ASP A 136 10.99 -13.35 1.04
C ASP A 136 10.71 -13.68 2.51
N GLN A 137 11.16 -12.80 3.39
CA GLN A 137 11.03 -12.96 4.83
C GLN A 137 9.95 -12.07 5.44
N ARG A 138 9.26 -11.30 4.59
CA ARG A 138 8.23 -10.36 5.05
C ARG A 138 7.08 -11.09 5.75
N LEU A 139 6.40 -10.37 6.62
CA LEU A 139 5.14 -10.84 7.21
C LEU A 139 4.08 -10.96 6.10
N LEU A 140 3.12 -11.82 6.31
CA LEU A 140 2.07 -12.14 5.34
C LEU A 140 0.71 -11.67 5.86
N VAL A 141 -0.16 -11.31 4.95
CA VAL A 141 -1.59 -11.03 5.22
C VAL A 141 -2.46 -11.98 4.42
N ASN A 142 -3.67 -12.23 4.90
CA ASN A 142 -4.64 -13.13 4.31
C ASN A 142 -6.07 -12.66 4.59
N GLY A 143 -7.07 -13.50 4.31
CA GLY A 143 -8.48 -13.18 4.57
C GLY A 143 -8.81 -12.88 6.04
N GLU A 144 -8.10 -13.47 7.01
CA GLU A 144 -8.29 -13.16 8.43
C GLU A 144 -7.89 -11.74 8.77
N THR A 145 -6.72 -11.29 8.27
CA THR A 145 -6.26 -9.90 8.41
C THR A 145 -7.26 -8.92 7.78
N ALA A 146 -7.78 -9.26 6.59
CA ALA A 146 -8.77 -8.45 5.90
C ALA A 146 -10.09 -8.37 6.67
N GLN A 147 -10.58 -9.50 7.18
CA GLN A 147 -11.82 -9.55 7.95
C GLN A 147 -11.71 -8.72 9.23
N TRP A 148 -10.56 -8.77 9.91
CA TRP A 148 -10.30 -7.93 11.07
C TRP A 148 -10.44 -6.43 10.74
N CYS A 149 -9.92 -6.00 9.60
CA CYS A 149 -10.06 -4.61 9.15
C CYS A 149 -11.52 -4.21 8.92
N VAL A 150 -12.31 -5.11 8.34
CA VAL A 150 -13.75 -4.89 8.13
C VAL A 150 -14.51 -4.81 9.45
N ASP A 151 -14.27 -5.75 10.36
CA ASP A 151 -14.95 -5.82 11.67
C ASP A 151 -14.68 -4.57 12.51
N HIS A 152 -13.48 -3.98 12.36
CA HIS A 152 -13.09 -2.74 13.02
C HIS A 152 -13.42 -1.47 12.22
N LYS A 153 -14.10 -1.63 11.07
CA LYS A 153 -14.50 -0.52 10.19
C LYS A 153 -13.33 0.39 9.80
N ILE A 154 -12.19 -0.22 9.50
CA ILE A 154 -11.02 0.47 8.93
C ILE A 154 -11.41 0.96 7.54
N LYS A 155 -11.19 2.23 7.23
CA LYS A 155 -11.56 2.79 5.92
C LYS A 155 -10.47 2.66 4.86
N CYS A 156 -9.23 2.48 5.28
CA CYS A 156 -8.09 2.31 4.39
C CYS A 156 -7.00 1.52 5.12
N VAL A 157 -6.41 0.56 4.44
CA VAL A 157 -5.26 -0.20 4.95
C VAL A 157 -4.05 0.08 4.08
N GLY A 158 -2.91 0.32 4.70
CA GLY A 158 -1.62 0.52 4.03
C GLY A 158 -0.58 -0.46 4.54
N PHE A 159 0.37 -0.78 3.67
CA PHE A 159 1.44 -1.72 3.99
C PHE A 159 2.80 -1.08 3.72
N GLY A 160 3.70 -1.25 4.68
CA GLY A 160 5.11 -0.94 4.49
C GLY A 160 5.86 -2.05 3.75
N ASP A 161 7.14 -1.80 3.49
CA ASP A 161 8.01 -2.75 2.77
C ASP A 161 8.20 -4.10 3.50
N GLY A 162 7.87 -4.16 4.80
CA GLY A 162 8.04 -5.35 5.63
C GLY A 162 6.87 -6.33 5.59
N VAL A 163 5.82 -6.04 4.82
CA VAL A 163 4.62 -6.88 4.71
C VAL A 163 4.38 -7.24 3.25
N SER A 164 4.02 -8.49 2.99
CA SER A 164 3.66 -9.00 1.66
C SER A 164 2.17 -9.25 1.58
N ILE A 165 1.54 -8.66 0.55
CA ILE A 165 0.15 -8.92 0.20
C ILE A 165 0.04 -9.84 -1.03
N GLU A 166 1.15 -10.13 -1.70
CA GLU A 166 1.21 -10.93 -2.93
C GLU A 166 2.07 -12.20 -2.71
N ASN A 167 1.74 -12.99 -1.71
CA ASN A 167 2.53 -14.16 -1.35
C ASN A 167 2.10 -15.46 -2.05
N CYS A 168 0.80 -15.73 -2.12
CA CYS A 168 0.22 -16.86 -2.86
C CYS A 168 -1.27 -16.63 -3.12
N ASN A 169 -1.85 -17.37 -4.06
CA ASN A 169 -3.26 -17.17 -4.45
C ASN A 169 -4.25 -17.44 -3.32
N GLU A 170 -3.94 -18.37 -2.44
CA GLU A 170 -4.76 -18.74 -1.28
C GLU A 170 -4.90 -17.59 -0.27
N ASP A 171 -3.91 -16.71 -0.20
CA ASP A 171 -3.92 -15.54 0.66
C ASP A 171 -4.39 -14.28 -0.07
N VAL A 172 -3.86 -14.05 -1.29
CA VAL A 172 -4.09 -12.85 -2.10
C VAL A 172 -5.58 -12.70 -2.42
N LYS A 173 -6.22 -13.76 -2.91
CA LYS A 173 -7.60 -13.67 -3.35
C LYS A 173 -8.57 -13.36 -2.19
N PRO A 174 -8.58 -14.09 -1.07
CA PRO A 174 -9.45 -13.73 0.06
C PRO A 174 -9.16 -12.36 0.64
N PHE A 175 -7.89 -11.93 0.68
CA PHE A 175 -7.54 -10.60 1.15
C PHE A 175 -8.17 -9.53 0.26
N HIS A 176 -8.02 -9.63 -1.06
CA HIS A 176 -8.59 -8.66 -2.01
C HIS A 176 -10.13 -8.71 -2.00
N ASP A 177 -10.72 -9.90 -2.06
CA ASP A 177 -12.19 -10.06 -2.03
C ASP A 177 -12.81 -9.37 -0.80
N ILE A 178 -12.16 -9.45 0.36
CA ILE A 178 -12.66 -8.87 1.60
C ILE A 178 -12.31 -7.39 1.70
N CYS A 179 -11.03 -7.01 1.61
CA CYS A 179 -10.60 -5.64 1.81
C CYS A 179 -11.14 -4.71 0.74
N ILE A 180 -11.01 -5.08 -0.53
CA ILE A 180 -11.38 -4.19 -1.62
C ILE A 180 -12.90 -4.11 -1.76
N CYS A 181 -13.62 -5.23 -1.55
CA CYS A 181 -15.07 -5.24 -1.68
C CYS A 181 -15.79 -4.61 -0.49
N LEU A 182 -15.35 -4.85 0.73
CA LEU A 182 -16.12 -4.53 1.95
C LEU A 182 -15.69 -3.24 2.64
N LEU A 183 -14.43 -2.81 2.53
CA LEU A 183 -13.98 -1.55 3.13
C LEU A 183 -14.59 -0.32 2.43
N TYR A 184 -14.89 -0.44 1.13
CA TYR A 184 -15.45 0.66 0.33
C TYR A 184 -16.98 0.58 0.14
N THR A 185 -17.65 -0.49 0.55
CA THR A 185 -19.09 -0.69 0.38
C THR A 185 -19.92 -0.27 1.58
N SER A 186 -19.35 0.41 2.56
CA SER A 186 -20.18 1.02 3.60
C SER A 186 -21.10 2.05 2.94
N PRO A 187 -22.43 1.85 2.91
CA PRO A 187 -23.32 2.84 2.35
C PRO A 187 -23.17 4.11 3.17
N SER A 188 -22.74 5.17 2.52
CA SER A 188 -22.91 6.52 3.07
C SER A 188 -24.40 6.75 3.27
N PRO A 189 -24.85 7.24 4.43
CA PRO A 189 -26.24 7.60 4.64
C PRO A 189 -26.68 8.71 3.69
#